data_b597b9d62fb1b1c164c6458ff46caa04
#
_entry.id   b597b9d62fb1b1c164c6458ff46caa04
#
_cell.length_a   1.000
_cell.length_b   1.000
_cell.length_c   1.000
_cell.angle_alpha   90.00
_cell.angle_beta   90.00
_cell.angle_gamma   90.00
#
_symmetry.space_group_name_H-M   'P 1'
#
loop_
_entity.id
_entity.type
_entity.pdbx_description
1 polymer ?
#
loop_
_entity_poly.entity_id
_entity_poly.type
_entity_poly.pdbx_seq_one_letter_code
_entity_poly.pdbx_strand_id
1 'polypeptide(L)'
;MDKQQQKLVLYNTLTRRKAEFEPLHAPHVGMYVCGPTVYGDPHLGHARSAITFDILFRYLTHLGYKVRYVRNITDVGHLEHDADEGEDKIAKRARIEQLEPMEVVQHYTRRYHRAMDLLNVLPPSIEPQASGHIIEQMELVNRILANGYAYESEGSVYFDVARYNQDHRYGILSNRNVDELLNTTRELDGQTEKRNPVDFALWKRAAPEHIMRWPSQWGEGFPGWHCECTAMGRKYLGDHFDIHGGGMDLIFPHHECEIAQAVAAEGEQMVRWWVHNNMITYNGQKMGKSLGNAITLEEFFTGQHPLLAQAYRPETIRFFILQAHYRSTVDFSNEALQASEKGLERLFEAAERLAKLTPSDGPSTIDVSTLRTRCEEAMCDDMNTPIVISHLFDAAKAINTVHDGRATLSADDLAELQSAFRLFMDDILGLRSAAPSDEKDEAYRRAVDLLLSIRQQAKQNKDWATSDRIRNELSALGFVVKDTKDGAEWSL
;
A
#
# COMPACT_ATOMS: atom_id res chain seq x y z
N MET A 1 29.98 24.20 -4.96
CA MET A 1 29.26 23.94 -6.21
C MET A 1 27.84 23.63 -5.82
N ASP A 2 26.88 24.51 -6.14
CA ASP A 2 25.47 24.24 -5.99
C ASP A 2 25.15 22.98 -6.78
N LYS A 3 24.91 21.86 -6.09
CA LYS A 3 24.33 20.67 -6.70
C LYS A 3 22.97 21.13 -7.24
N GLN A 4 22.81 21.25 -8.53
CA GLN A 4 21.52 21.42 -9.17
C GLN A 4 20.65 20.26 -8.65
N GLN A 5 19.77 20.57 -7.71
CA GLN A 5 18.88 19.57 -7.12
C GLN A 5 18.01 19.05 -8.28
N GLN A 6 18.12 17.77 -8.58
CA GLN A 6 17.34 17.16 -9.65
C GLN A 6 15.87 17.32 -9.33
N LYS A 7 15.11 17.77 -10.31
CA LYS A 7 13.69 18.04 -10.16
C LYS A 7 12.89 16.74 -10.34
N LEU A 8 12.04 16.45 -9.38
CA LEU A 8 11.13 15.32 -9.48
C LEU A 8 10.15 15.52 -10.62
N VAL A 9 10.09 14.58 -11.53
CA VAL A 9 9.11 14.49 -12.60
C VAL A 9 8.14 13.38 -12.27
N LEU A 10 6.83 13.62 -12.32
CA LEU A 10 5.78 12.64 -12.08
C LEU A 10 4.83 12.56 -13.28
N TYR A 11 4.29 11.38 -13.50
CA TYR A 11 3.20 11.21 -14.45
C TYR A 11 1.87 11.61 -13.80
N ASN A 12 1.16 12.54 -14.42
CA ASN A 12 -0.16 12.95 -13.97
C ASN A 12 -1.24 12.29 -14.84
N THR A 13 -2.08 11.46 -14.27
CA THR A 13 -3.14 10.75 -14.99
C THR A 13 -4.14 11.70 -15.63
N LEU A 14 -4.42 12.85 -15.01
CA LEU A 14 -5.35 13.84 -15.54
C LEU A 14 -4.84 14.44 -16.86
N THR A 15 -3.57 14.82 -16.90
CA THR A 15 -2.96 15.43 -18.10
C THR A 15 -2.35 14.40 -19.04
N ARG A 16 -2.16 13.15 -18.58
CA ARG A 16 -1.50 12.04 -19.30
C ARG A 16 -0.08 12.34 -19.74
N ARG A 17 0.62 13.14 -18.95
CA ARG A 17 1.99 13.57 -19.24
C ARG A 17 2.85 13.47 -17.98
N LYS A 18 4.11 13.22 -18.19
CA LYS A 18 5.14 13.50 -17.19
C LYS A 18 5.38 15.01 -17.16
N ALA A 19 5.44 15.58 -15.99
CA ALA A 19 5.79 16.98 -15.78
C ALA A 19 6.57 17.14 -14.47
N GLU A 20 7.29 18.22 -14.34
CA GLU A 20 7.99 18.61 -13.13
C GLU A 20 7.00 18.80 -11.97
N PHE A 21 7.25 18.14 -10.85
CA PHE A 21 6.43 18.29 -9.66
C PHE A 21 6.76 19.59 -8.93
N GLU A 22 5.78 20.45 -8.86
CA GLU A 22 5.84 21.68 -8.09
C GLU A 22 4.71 21.70 -7.08
N PRO A 23 4.99 21.70 -5.76
CA PRO A 23 3.96 21.76 -4.74
C PRO A 23 3.28 23.12 -4.71
N LEU A 24 2.00 23.13 -4.31
CA LEU A 24 1.21 24.36 -4.16
C LEU A 24 1.85 25.32 -3.12
N HIS A 25 2.43 24.77 -2.07
CA HIS A 25 2.94 25.53 -0.92
C HIS A 25 4.28 24.98 -0.42
N ALA A 26 5.34 25.04 -1.26
CA ALA A 26 6.67 24.57 -0.87
C ALA A 26 7.13 25.16 0.49
N PRO A 27 7.75 24.40 1.39
CA PRO A 27 8.14 22.99 1.24
C PRO A 27 7.04 21.98 1.62
N HIS A 28 5.79 22.40 1.84
CA HIS A 28 4.69 21.54 2.26
C HIS A 28 4.05 20.88 1.06
N VAL A 29 3.73 19.57 1.21
CA VAL A 29 3.04 18.75 0.22
C VAL A 29 1.85 18.06 0.89
N GLY A 30 0.65 18.26 0.35
CA GLY A 30 -0.54 17.53 0.71
C GLY A 30 -0.71 16.29 -0.18
N MET A 31 -0.74 15.10 0.42
CA MET A 31 -0.93 13.84 -0.31
C MET A 31 -2.09 13.05 0.31
N TYR A 32 -3.10 12.74 -0.49
CA TYR A 32 -4.21 11.87 -0.14
C TYR A 32 -4.15 10.57 -0.94
N VAL A 33 -4.33 9.43 -0.30
CA VAL A 33 -4.39 8.13 -0.96
C VAL A 33 -5.61 7.37 -0.49
N CYS A 34 -6.40 6.83 -1.43
CA CYS A 34 -7.52 5.98 -1.07
C CYS A 34 -7.05 4.74 -0.31
N GLY A 35 -7.63 4.55 0.86
CA GLY A 35 -7.31 3.44 1.74
C GLY A 35 -8.18 2.20 1.50
N PRO A 36 -8.02 1.16 2.31
CA PRO A 36 -8.77 -0.07 2.17
C PRO A 36 -10.20 0.03 2.68
N THR A 37 -11.12 -0.76 2.08
CA THR A 37 -12.38 -1.12 2.71
C THR A 37 -12.14 -2.34 3.60
N VAL A 38 -12.37 -2.18 4.91
CA VAL A 38 -11.93 -3.16 5.92
C VAL A 38 -12.99 -4.24 6.22
N TYR A 39 -13.34 -5.02 5.20
CA TYR A 39 -14.25 -6.17 5.32
C TYR A 39 -13.56 -7.53 5.12
N GLY A 40 -12.26 -7.55 4.94
CA GLY A 40 -11.49 -8.77 4.70
C GLY A 40 -9.98 -8.52 4.77
N ASP A 41 -9.22 -9.60 4.70
CA ASP A 41 -7.76 -9.54 4.76
C ASP A 41 -7.15 -8.81 3.57
N PRO A 42 -6.05 -8.07 3.80
CA PRO A 42 -5.33 -7.42 2.73
C PRO A 42 -4.67 -8.43 1.78
N HIS A 43 -4.62 -8.08 0.51
CA HIS A 43 -4.01 -8.88 -0.56
C HIS A 43 -2.96 -8.09 -1.33
N LEU A 44 -2.32 -8.70 -2.35
CA LEU A 44 -1.25 -8.06 -3.14
C LEU A 44 -1.65 -6.72 -3.77
N GLY A 45 -2.92 -6.54 -4.14
CA GLY A 45 -3.40 -5.25 -4.67
C GLY A 45 -3.26 -4.12 -3.65
N HIS A 46 -3.62 -4.38 -2.37
CA HIS A 46 -3.39 -3.43 -1.28
C HIS A 46 -1.89 -3.17 -1.05
N ALA A 47 -1.07 -4.22 -1.06
CA ALA A 47 0.39 -4.08 -0.95
C ALA A 47 0.97 -3.23 -2.08
N ARG A 48 0.51 -3.44 -3.32
CA ARG A 48 0.96 -2.69 -4.50
C ARG A 48 0.74 -1.19 -4.34
N SER A 49 -0.48 -0.81 -3.97
CA SER A 49 -0.84 0.59 -3.75
C SER A 49 -0.06 1.17 -2.55
N ALA A 50 -0.08 0.49 -1.41
CA ALA A 50 0.60 0.95 -0.20
C ALA A 50 2.11 1.17 -0.41
N ILE A 51 2.79 0.22 -1.05
CA ILE A 51 4.24 0.32 -1.35
C ILE A 51 4.52 1.45 -2.35
N THR A 52 3.69 1.60 -3.39
CA THR A 52 3.87 2.69 -4.36
C THR A 52 3.86 4.07 -3.70
N PHE A 53 2.86 4.32 -2.85
CA PHE A 53 2.74 5.62 -2.17
C PHE A 53 3.70 5.76 -0.98
N ASP A 54 4.15 4.67 -0.38
CA ASP A 54 5.25 4.68 0.58
C ASP A 54 6.57 5.13 -0.08
N ILE A 55 6.88 4.65 -1.28
CA ILE A 55 8.05 5.11 -2.04
C ILE A 55 7.94 6.61 -2.36
N LEU A 56 6.78 7.07 -2.82
CA LEU A 56 6.57 8.49 -3.08
C LEU A 56 6.72 9.34 -1.82
N PHE A 57 6.13 8.91 -0.71
CA PHE A 57 6.24 9.58 0.59
C PHE A 57 7.68 9.66 1.09
N ARG A 58 8.42 8.54 1.04
CA ARG A 58 9.85 8.48 1.42
C ARG A 58 10.69 9.38 0.54
N TYR A 59 10.47 9.35 -0.77
CA TYR A 59 11.29 10.13 -1.70
C TYR A 59 11.00 11.63 -1.62
N LEU A 60 9.74 12.05 -1.51
CA LEU A 60 9.39 13.45 -1.24
C LEU A 60 10.04 13.97 0.06
N THR A 61 10.02 13.14 1.11
CA THR A 61 10.68 13.47 2.39
C THR A 61 12.19 13.60 2.22
N HIS A 62 12.83 12.70 1.45
CA HIS A 62 14.26 12.76 1.12
C HIS A 62 14.61 14.04 0.36
N LEU A 63 13.76 14.51 -0.54
CA LEU A 63 13.93 15.76 -1.26
C LEU A 63 13.72 17.01 -0.39
N GLY A 64 13.39 16.83 0.91
CA GLY A 64 13.23 17.90 1.87
C GLY A 64 11.82 18.48 1.98
N TYR A 65 10.82 17.87 1.31
CA TYR A 65 9.43 18.27 1.48
C TYR A 65 8.85 17.81 2.82
N LYS A 66 7.94 18.61 3.35
CA LYS A 66 7.15 18.31 4.55
C LYS A 66 5.79 17.76 4.10
N VAL A 67 5.71 16.45 4.01
CA VAL A 67 4.53 15.77 3.46
C VAL A 67 3.49 15.52 4.56
N ARG A 68 2.27 16.04 4.37
CA ARG A 68 1.09 15.61 5.13
C ARG A 68 0.40 14.51 4.32
N TYR A 69 0.63 13.28 4.72
CA TYR A 69 0.07 12.09 4.08
C TYR A 69 -1.21 11.66 4.79
N VAL A 70 -2.33 11.66 4.06
CA VAL A 70 -3.64 11.21 4.53
C VAL A 70 -4.02 9.94 3.75
N ARG A 71 -4.43 8.90 4.47
CA ARG A 71 -4.97 7.66 3.90
C ARG A 71 -6.17 7.24 4.74
N ASN A 72 -7.35 7.13 4.14
CA ASN A 72 -8.55 6.79 4.87
C ASN A 72 -8.68 5.29 5.15
N ILE A 73 -9.60 4.97 6.06
CA ILE A 73 -10.20 3.65 6.23
C ILE A 73 -11.67 3.78 5.84
N THR A 74 -12.09 3.02 4.81
CA THR A 74 -13.50 2.90 4.42
C THR A 74 -14.15 1.85 5.31
N ASP A 75 -14.97 2.33 6.24
CA ASP A 75 -15.65 1.52 7.25
C ASP A 75 -17.18 1.61 7.17
N VAL A 76 -17.71 2.25 6.12
CA VAL A 76 -19.16 2.37 5.84
C VAL A 76 -19.40 2.73 4.37
N GLY A 77 -20.57 2.40 3.84
CA GLY A 77 -21.09 2.95 2.58
C GLY A 77 -20.53 2.32 1.30
N HIS A 78 -19.70 1.30 1.40
CA HIS A 78 -19.16 0.60 0.24
C HIS A 78 -19.99 -0.66 -0.05
N LEU A 79 -20.89 -0.55 -1.02
CA LEU A 79 -21.82 -1.62 -1.40
C LEU A 79 -21.13 -2.66 -2.32
N GLU A 80 -21.80 -3.81 -2.47
CA GLU A 80 -21.34 -4.87 -3.35
C GLU A 80 -21.24 -4.41 -4.81
N HIS A 81 -20.31 -5.01 -5.56
CA HIS A 81 -20.06 -4.73 -6.98
C HIS A 81 -19.65 -3.28 -7.30
N ASP A 82 -19.24 -2.50 -6.26
CA ASP A 82 -18.91 -1.07 -6.38
C ASP A 82 -20.07 -0.25 -6.99
N ALA A 83 -21.30 -0.70 -6.71
CA ALA A 83 -22.55 -0.15 -7.18
C ALA A 83 -23.26 0.64 -6.06
N ASP A 84 -24.34 1.35 -6.40
CA ASP A 84 -25.18 2.04 -5.42
C ASP A 84 -26.34 1.17 -4.88
N GLU A 85 -26.36 -0.11 -5.25
CA GLU A 85 -27.33 -1.10 -4.84
C GLU A 85 -26.62 -2.36 -4.35
N GLY A 86 -27.29 -3.10 -3.45
CA GLY A 86 -26.73 -4.28 -2.83
C GLY A 86 -26.48 -4.11 -1.34
N GLU A 87 -25.94 -5.15 -0.73
CA GLU A 87 -25.60 -5.15 0.69
C GLU A 87 -24.26 -4.42 0.92
N ASP A 88 -24.13 -3.66 1.99
CA ASP A 88 -22.85 -3.10 2.41
C ASP A 88 -21.85 -4.23 2.70
N LYS A 89 -20.61 -4.12 2.18
CA LYS A 89 -19.58 -5.17 2.27
C LYS A 89 -19.25 -5.53 3.72
N ILE A 90 -19.24 -4.54 4.62
CA ILE A 90 -18.96 -4.74 6.05
C ILE A 90 -20.15 -5.38 6.74
N ALA A 91 -21.38 -4.88 6.47
CA ALA A 91 -22.61 -5.46 7.02
C ALA A 91 -22.78 -6.92 6.60
N LYS A 92 -22.53 -7.24 5.34
CA LYS A 92 -22.53 -8.61 4.83
C LYS A 92 -21.53 -9.50 5.56
N ARG A 93 -20.31 -9.00 5.76
CA ARG A 93 -19.27 -9.73 6.48
C ARG A 93 -19.67 -9.95 7.94
N ALA A 94 -20.17 -8.92 8.61
CA ALA A 94 -20.65 -9.00 9.97
C ALA A 94 -21.76 -10.06 10.14
N ARG A 95 -22.72 -10.08 9.24
CA ARG A 95 -23.79 -11.08 9.22
C ARG A 95 -23.27 -12.51 9.03
N ILE A 96 -22.30 -12.71 8.12
CA ILE A 96 -21.70 -14.02 7.86
C ILE A 96 -20.92 -14.52 9.09
N GLU A 97 -20.18 -13.64 9.76
CA GLU A 97 -19.36 -13.96 10.91
C GLU A 97 -20.11 -13.87 12.25
N GLN A 98 -21.38 -13.46 12.23
CA GLN A 98 -22.21 -13.23 13.42
C GLN A 98 -21.59 -12.21 14.41
N LEU A 99 -21.06 -11.11 13.86
CA LEU A 99 -20.41 -10.01 14.55
C LEU A 99 -21.17 -8.70 14.32
N GLU A 100 -20.88 -7.69 15.16
CA GLU A 100 -21.26 -6.32 14.86
C GLU A 100 -20.36 -5.71 13.77
N PRO A 101 -20.87 -4.81 12.89
CA PRO A 101 -20.07 -4.19 11.85
C PRO A 101 -18.76 -3.57 12.35
N MET A 102 -18.78 -2.90 13.51
CA MET A 102 -17.58 -2.28 14.08
C MET A 102 -16.56 -3.30 14.63
N GLU A 103 -16.99 -4.51 15.01
CA GLU A 103 -16.04 -5.58 15.34
C GLU A 103 -15.30 -6.04 14.10
N VAL A 104 -16.01 -6.19 12.97
CA VAL A 104 -15.42 -6.53 11.66
C VAL A 104 -14.41 -5.45 11.25
N VAL A 105 -14.81 -4.16 11.32
CA VAL A 105 -13.94 -3.02 11.01
C VAL A 105 -12.67 -3.04 11.84
N GLN A 106 -12.78 -3.19 13.17
CA GLN A 106 -11.61 -3.20 14.04
C GLN A 106 -10.70 -4.41 13.80
N HIS A 107 -11.29 -5.58 13.56
CA HIS A 107 -10.54 -6.80 13.28
C HIS A 107 -9.68 -6.64 12.02
N TYR A 108 -10.29 -6.29 10.89
CA TYR A 108 -9.58 -6.21 9.60
C TYR A 108 -8.68 -4.98 9.49
N THR A 109 -8.99 -3.87 10.17
CA THR A 109 -8.07 -2.73 10.26
C THR A 109 -6.77 -3.11 10.94
N ARG A 110 -6.81 -3.85 12.06
CA ARG A 110 -5.59 -4.34 12.75
C ARG A 110 -4.78 -5.28 11.86
N ARG A 111 -5.45 -6.17 11.13
CA ARG A 111 -4.77 -7.11 10.21
C ARG A 111 -4.15 -6.35 9.03
N TYR A 112 -4.81 -5.32 8.53
CA TYR A 112 -4.26 -4.44 7.52
C TYR A 112 -3.00 -3.72 8.01
N HIS A 113 -3.05 -3.08 9.19
CA HIS A 113 -1.89 -2.40 9.76
C HIS A 113 -0.73 -3.37 9.96
N ARG A 114 -0.97 -4.54 10.58
CA ARG A 114 0.07 -5.56 10.76
C ARG A 114 0.73 -5.97 9.44
N ALA A 115 -0.05 -6.16 8.40
CA ALA A 115 0.49 -6.52 7.09
C ALA A 115 1.33 -5.37 6.49
N MET A 116 0.91 -4.12 6.67
CA MET A 116 1.67 -2.94 6.21
C MET A 116 2.97 -2.76 7.01
N ASP A 117 2.95 -2.97 8.32
CA ASP A 117 4.14 -2.95 9.17
C ASP A 117 5.17 -4.01 8.74
N LEU A 118 4.71 -5.24 8.49
CA LEU A 118 5.56 -6.33 7.99
C LEU A 118 6.18 -5.99 6.61
N LEU A 119 5.44 -5.30 5.74
CA LEU A 119 5.93 -4.81 4.46
C LEU A 119 6.82 -3.56 4.58
N ASN A 120 7.10 -3.06 5.79
CA ASN A 120 7.85 -1.82 6.06
C ASN A 120 7.25 -0.60 5.33
N VAL A 121 5.92 -0.53 5.26
CA VAL A 121 5.17 0.64 4.77
C VAL A 121 5.03 1.64 5.91
N LEU A 122 5.48 2.87 5.70
CA LEU A 122 5.35 3.92 6.71
C LEU A 122 3.87 4.29 6.95
N PRO A 123 3.47 4.53 8.20
CA PRO A 123 2.11 4.98 8.48
C PRO A 123 1.84 6.35 7.86
N PRO A 124 0.60 6.66 7.47
CA PRO A 124 0.22 8.00 7.07
C PRO A 124 0.29 8.97 8.26
N SER A 125 0.36 10.28 7.99
CA SER A 125 0.29 11.31 9.02
C SER A 125 -1.08 11.34 9.71
N ILE A 126 -2.14 11.05 8.94
CA ILE A 126 -3.53 11.02 9.40
C ILE A 126 -4.24 9.86 8.70
N GLU A 127 -4.94 9.03 9.47
CA GLU A 127 -5.73 7.91 8.93
C GLU A 127 -7.20 8.04 9.38
N PRO A 128 -8.00 8.86 8.67
CA PRO A 128 -9.38 9.11 9.03
C PRO A 128 -10.29 7.94 8.64
N GLN A 129 -11.34 7.71 9.43
CA GLN A 129 -12.40 6.75 9.12
C GLN A 129 -13.61 7.48 8.49
N ALA A 130 -14.24 6.87 7.50
CA ALA A 130 -15.40 7.43 6.82
C ALA A 130 -16.58 7.65 7.80
N SER A 131 -16.84 6.70 8.71
CA SER A 131 -17.88 6.81 9.76
C SER A 131 -17.64 7.95 10.75
N GLY A 132 -16.39 8.36 10.96
CA GLY A 132 -16.01 9.49 11.79
C GLY A 132 -16.20 10.87 11.12
N HIS A 133 -16.61 10.90 9.84
CA HIS A 133 -16.69 12.11 9.02
C HIS A 133 -18.05 12.30 8.34
N ILE A 134 -19.10 11.79 8.97
CA ILE A 134 -20.46 11.87 8.44
C ILE A 134 -20.93 13.32 8.28
N ILE A 135 -20.57 14.21 9.22
CA ILE A 135 -20.97 15.62 9.18
C ILE A 135 -20.34 16.31 7.96
N GLU A 136 -19.07 16.09 7.70
CA GLU A 136 -18.36 16.67 6.56
C GLU A 136 -18.90 16.14 5.22
N GLN A 137 -19.27 14.86 5.18
CA GLN A 137 -19.88 14.26 3.99
C GLN A 137 -21.29 14.83 3.75
N MET A 138 -22.12 14.98 4.79
CA MET A 138 -23.43 15.63 4.66
C MET A 138 -23.30 17.11 4.21
N GLU A 139 -22.28 17.82 4.71
CA GLU A 139 -22.01 19.20 4.28
C GLU A 139 -21.65 19.27 2.80
N LEU A 140 -20.79 18.36 2.32
CA LEU A 140 -20.47 18.22 0.90
C LEU A 140 -21.73 17.98 0.05
N VAL A 141 -22.58 17.04 0.45
CA VAL A 141 -23.84 16.72 -0.23
C VAL A 141 -24.75 17.96 -0.28
N ASN A 142 -24.87 18.71 0.81
CA ASN A 142 -25.66 19.92 0.87
C ASN A 142 -25.18 20.99 -0.12
N ARG A 143 -23.86 21.18 -0.26
CA ARG A 143 -23.29 22.13 -1.23
C ARG A 143 -23.60 21.73 -2.67
N ILE A 144 -23.42 20.42 -2.99
CA ILE A 144 -23.73 19.90 -4.33
C ILE A 144 -25.22 20.07 -4.66
N LEU A 145 -26.12 19.81 -3.69
CA LEU A 145 -27.57 20.07 -3.85
C LEU A 145 -27.87 21.54 -4.06
N ALA A 146 -27.29 22.43 -3.24
CA ALA A 146 -27.51 23.87 -3.35
C ALA A 146 -27.05 24.44 -4.68
N ASN A 147 -26.01 23.87 -5.28
CA ASN A 147 -25.49 24.26 -6.61
C ASN A 147 -26.25 23.58 -7.77
N GLY A 148 -27.25 22.74 -7.48
CA GLY A 148 -28.15 22.14 -8.48
C GLY A 148 -27.56 20.97 -9.27
N TYR A 149 -26.53 20.28 -8.73
CA TYR A 149 -25.92 19.10 -9.35
C TYR A 149 -26.30 17.78 -8.66
N ALA A 150 -27.25 17.82 -7.72
CA ALA A 150 -27.80 16.63 -7.09
C ALA A 150 -29.32 16.75 -6.94
N TYR A 151 -29.98 15.64 -6.65
CA TYR A 151 -31.40 15.56 -6.42
C TYR A 151 -31.75 14.51 -5.36
N GLU A 152 -32.86 14.75 -4.67
CA GLU A 152 -33.43 13.79 -3.71
C GLU A 152 -34.39 12.82 -4.42
N SER A 153 -34.32 11.55 -4.04
CA SER A 153 -35.22 10.50 -4.50
C SER A 153 -35.41 9.44 -3.40
N GLU A 154 -36.67 9.18 -2.99
CA GLU A 154 -37.05 8.15 -2.01
C GLU A 154 -36.23 8.16 -0.70
N GLY A 155 -35.76 9.33 -0.25
CA GLY A 155 -34.92 9.49 0.95
C GLY A 155 -33.43 9.26 0.73
N SER A 156 -33.01 9.04 -0.52
CA SER A 156 -31.61 9.03 -0.98
C SER A 156 -31.29 10.33 -1.72
N VAL A 157 -30.00 10.66 -1.85
CA VAL A 157 -29.52 11.79 -2.65
C VAL A 157 -28.54 11.27 -3.71
N TYR A 158 -28.79 11.64 -4.94
CA TYR A 158 -27.98 11.23 -6.08
C TYR A 158 -27.34 12.43 -6.77
N PHE A 159 -26.10 12.25 -7.26
CA PHE A 159 -25.42 13.19 -8.13
C PHE A 159 -26.03 13.10 -9.54
N ASP A 160 -26.42 14.24 -10.10
CA ASP A 160 -27.00 14.35 -11.45
C ASP A 160 -25.88 14.53 -12.48
N VAL A 161 -25.37 13.42 -13.00
CA VAL A 161 -24.26 13.41 -13.98
C VAL A 161 -24.65 14.09 -15.27
N ALA A 162 -25.90 13.94 -15.72
CA ALA A 162 -26.38 14.57 -16.95
C ALA A 162 -26.43 16.10 -16.81
N ARG A 163 -26.90 16.60 -15.68
CA ARG A 163 -26.92 18.04 -15.37
C ARG A 163 -25.52 18.60 -15.25
N TYR A 164 -24.64 17.91 -14.51
CA TYR A 164 -23.24 18.30 -14.38
C TYR A 164 -22.52 18.39 -15.73
N ASN A 165 -22.77 17.43 -16.62
CA ASN A 165 -22.13 17.37 -17.94
C ASN A 165 -22.60 18.48 -18.91
N GLN A 166 -23.65 19.26 -18.55
CA GLN A 166 -24.04 20.46 -19.32
C GLN A 166 -23.09 21.64 -19.08
N ASP A 167 -22.59 21.78 -17.86
CA ASP A 167 -21.75 22.93 -17.47
C ASP A 167 -20.27 22.53 -17.38
N HIS A 168 -19.98 21.27 -17.12
CA HIS A 168 -18.66 20.71 -16.89
C HIS A 168 -18.51 19.39 -17.67
N ARG A 169 -17.30 18.95 -17.88
CA ARG A 169 -17.06 17.65 -18.53
C ARG A 169 -16.90 16.56 -17.48
N TYR A 170 -17.84 15.60 -17.40
CA TYR A 170 -17.65 14.34 -16.69
C TYR A 170 -16.78 13.39 -17.53
N GLY A 171 -15.90 12.60 -16.90
CA GLY A 171 -15.01 11.69 -17.61
C GLY A 171 -13.66 12.30 -18.02
N ILE A 172 -13.22 13.39 -17.38
CA ILE A 172 -11.94 14.04 -17.72
C ILE A 172 -10.71 13.20 -17.30
N LEU A 173 -10.79 12.50 -16.18
CA LEU A 173 -9.72 11.65 -15.67
C LEU A 173 -9.66 10.33 -16.42
N SER A 174 -10.80 9.66 -16.55
CA SER A 174 -10.94 8.36 -17.18
C SER A 174 -10.92 8.41 -18.71
N ASN A 175 -11.16 9.58 -19.29
CA ASN A 175 -11.39 9.81 -20.71
C ASN A 175 -12.61 9.07 -21.27
N ARG A 176 -13.60 8.78 -20.43
CA ARG A 176 -14.86 8.18 -20.86
C ARG A 176 -15.80 9.25 -21.40
N ASN A 177 -16.62 8.87 -22.37
CA ASN A 177 -17.67 9.72 -22.90
C ASN A 177 -18.98 9.41 -22.17
N VAL A 178 -19.59 10.44 -21.57
CA VAL A 178 -20.87 10.29 -20.86
C VAL A 178 -21.98 9.82 -21.79
N ASP A 179 -22.02 10.29 -23.03
CA ASP A 179 -23.06 9.88 -24.00
C ASP A 179 -22.98 8.37 -24.30
N GLU A 180 -21.76 7.82 -24.36
CA GLU A 180 -21.55 6.38 -24.50
C GLU A 180 -22.00 5.63 -23.25
N LEU A 181 -21.72 6.17 -22.06
CA LEU A 181 -22.15 5.58 -20.79
C LEU A 181 -23.68 5.59 -20.65
N LEU A 182 -24.34 6.69 -21.04
CA LEU A 182 -25.80 6.79 -21.05
C LEU A 182 -26.46 5.84 -22.04
N ASN A 183 -25.82 5.61 -23.20
CA ASN A 183 -26.34 4.74 -24.25
C ASN A 183 -26.04 3.26 -24.05
N THR A 184 -25.01 2.91 -23.29
CA THR A 184 -24.59 1.50 -23.04
C THR A 184 -25.22 0.89 -21.79
N THR A 185 -25.75 1.68 -20.88
CA THR A 185 -26.50 1.21 -19.72
C THR A 185 -27.90 0.78 -20.21
N ARG A 186 -28.05 -0.53 -20.50
CA ARG A 186 -29.37 -1.16 -20.64
C ARG A 186 -30.16 -0.90 -19.35
N GLU A 187 -31.48 -0.66 -19.50
CA GLU A 187 -32.42 -0.69 -18.37
C GLU A 187 -32.12 -1.93 -17.50
N LEU A 188 -31.44 -1.72 -16.40
CA LEU A 188 -31.34 -2.71 -15.35
C LEU A 188 -32.68 -2.67 -14.62
N ASP A 189 -33.47 -3.72 -14.73
CA ASP A 189 -34.71 -3.90 -13.98
C ASP A 189 -34.41 -3.63 -12.49
N GLY A 190 -35.07 -2.62 -11.90
CA GLY A 190 -34.98 -2.29 -10.47
C GLY A 190 -34.41 -0.92 -10.09
N GLN A 191 -33.84 -0.13 -11.00
CA GLN A 191 -33.32 1.21 -10.69
C GLN A 191 -34.44 2.27 -10.75
N THR A 192 -35.37 2.23 -9.80
CA THR A 192 -36.51 3.18 -9.75
C THR A 192 -36.14 4.53 -9.14
N GLU A 193 -35.04 4.60 -8.36
CA GLU A 193 -34.66 5.81 -7.62
C GLU A 193 -33.80 6.79 -8.44
N LYS A 194 -33.02 6.32 -9.42
CA LYS A 194 -32.13 7.14 -10.23
C LYS A 194 -32.82 7.73 -11.46
N ARG A 195 -32.50 8.99 -11.81
CA ARG A 195 -32.93 9.61 -13.07
C ARG A 195 -32.20 9.02 -14.27
N ASN A 196 -30.89 8.76 -14.09
CA ASN A 196 -30.04 8.15 -15.10
C ASN A 196 -29.19 7.02 -14.47
N PRO A 197 -28.89 5.95 -15.21
CA PRO A 197 -28.07 4.84 -14.70
C PRO A 197 -26.65 5.23 -14.28
N VAL A 198 -26.09 6.33 -14.85
CA VAL A 198 -24.76 6.84 -14.55
C VAL A 198 -24.72 7.74 -13.31
N ASP A 199 -25.89 8.16 -12.79
CA ASP A 199 -25.94 8.92 -11.56
C ASP A 199 -25.45 8.05 -10.40
N PHE A 200 -24.82 8.64 -9.39
CA PHE A 200 -24.26 7.90 -8.26
C PHE A 200 -24.74 8.46 -6.92
N ALA A 201 -24.80 7.59 -5.94
CA ALA A 201 -25.30 7.97 -4.62
C ALA A 201 -24.32 8.88 -3.88
N LEU A 202 -24.85 9.98 -3.33
CA LEU A 202 -24.18 10.86 -2.37
C LEU A 202 -24.60 10.54 -0.93
N TRP A 203 -25.89 10.24 -0.77
CA TRP A 203 -26.48 9.75 0.48
C TRP A 203 -27.48 8.65 0.16
N LYS A 204 -27.38 7.52 0.83
CA LYS A 204 -28.27 6.39 0.60
C LYS A 204 -29.17 6.17 1.80
N ARG A 205 -30.49 6.07 1.57
CA ARG A 205 -31.45 5.69 2.60
C ARG A 205 -31.10 4.31 3.16
N ALA A 206 -31.02 4.19 4.47
CA ALA A 206 -30.78 2.92 5.14
C ALA A 206 -32.06 2.06 5.19
N ALA A 207 -31.91 0.76 4.92
CA ALA A 207 -32.95 -0.21 5.25
C ALA A 207 -33.05 -0.40 6.78
N PRO A 208 -34.18 -0.86 7.30
CA PRO A 208 -34.38 -1.04 8.74
C PRO A 208 -33.31 -1.91 9.43
N GLU A 209 -32.81 -2.89 8.74
CA GLU A 209 -31.77 -3.82 9.18
C GLU A 209 -30.34 -3.25 9.13
N HIS A 210 -30.16 -2.08 8.50
CA HIS A 210 -28.87 -1.44 8.40
C HIS A 210 -28.43 -0.84 9.74
N ILE A 211 -27.39 -1.37 10.36
CA ILE A 211 -26.90 -0.92 11.67
C ILE A 211 -26.11 0.39 11.52
N MET A 212 -25.22 0.47 10.52
CA MET A 212 -24.38 1.65 10.24
C MET A 212 -25.20 2.71 9.48
N ARG A 213 -25.98 3.50 10.21
CA ARG A 213 -26.84 4.56 9.68
C ARG A 213 -26.88 5.75 10.62
N TRP A 214 -27.09 6.92 10.07
CA TRP A 214 -27.13 8.19 10.79
C TRP A 214 -28.37 9.00 10.41
N PRO A 215 -28.90 9.79 11.35
CA PRO A 215 -29.97 10.72 11.05
C PRO A 215 -29.43 11.85 10.15
N SER A 216 -30.21 12.20 9.14
CA SER A 216 -29.94 13.33 8.26
C SER A 216 -31.24 14.08 7.95
N GLN A 217 -31.12 15.20 7.24
CA GLN A 217 -32.32 15.92 6.76
C GLN A 217 -33.11 15.14 5.72
N TRP A 218 -32.47 14.13 5.06
CA TRP A 218 -33.10 13.25 4.06
C TRP A 218 -33.70 11.98 4.70
N GLY A 219 -33.53 11.80 6.02
CA GLY A 219 -33.91 10.61 6.77
C GLY A 219 -32.68 9.82 7.26
N GLU A 220 -32.94 8.63 7.84
CA GLU A 220 -31.88 7.73 8.26
C GLU A 220 -31.18 7.11 7.05
N GLY A 221 -29.85 7.21 7.00
CA GLY A 221 -29.06 6.76 5.88
C GLY A 221 -27.56 6.73 6.16
N PHE A 222 -26.79 6.58 5.11
CA PHE A 222 -25.34 6.57 5.14
C PHE A 222 -24.77 7.23 3.87
N PRO A 223 -23.54 7.76 3.92
CA PRO A 223 -22.93 8.41 2.76
C PRO A 223 -22.62 7.41 1.65
N GLY A 224 -22.72 7.87 0.39
CA GLY A 224 -22.22 7.12 -0.75
C GLY A 224 -20.69 7.01 -0.71
N TRP A 225 -20.15 5.88 -1.15
CA TRP A 225 -18.72 5.58 -1.10
C TRP A 225 -17.84 6.67 -1.73
N HIS A 226 -18.29 7.34 -2.77
CA HIS A 226 -17.51 8.38 -3.45
C HIS A 226 -17.41 9.71 -2.69
N CYS A 227 -18.20 9.94 -1.63
CA CYS A 227 -18.16 11.18 -0.86
C CYS A 227 -17.02 11.24 0.14
N GLU A 228 -16.56 10.09 0.64
CA GLU A 228 -15.63 10.02 1.76
C GLU A 228 -14.28 10.68 1.47
N CYS A 229 -13.64 10.33 0.35
CA CYS A 229 -12.32 10.85 0.01
C CYS A 229 -12.36 12.34 -0.31
N THR A 230 -13.40 12.82 -0.98
CA THR A 230 -13.61 14.26 -1.24
C THR A 230 -13.76 15.03 0.08
N ALA A 231 -14.62 14.58 0.98
CA ALA A 231 -14.86 15.26 2.26
C ALA A 231 -13.65 15.23 3.18
N MET A 232 -13.01 14.06 3.34
CA MET A 232 -11.85 13.90 4.22
C MET A 232 -10.59 14.56 3.64
N GLY A 233 -10.38 14.49 2.33
CA GLY A 233 -9.29 15.17 1.63
C GLY A 233 -9.35 16.67 1.88
N ARG A 234 -10.52 17.27 1.69
CA ARG A 234 -10.75 18.68 1.96
C ARG A 234 -10.52 19.04 3.44
N LYS A 235 -11.03 18.25 4.36
CA LYS A 235 -10.89 18.51 5.80
C LYS A 235 -9.44 18.58 6.26
N TYR A 236 -8.58 17.69 5.78
CA TYR A 236 -7.23 17.54 6.28
C TYR A 236 -6.17 18.22 5.43
N LEU A 237 -6.42 18.42 4.13
CA LEU A 237 -5.47 19.00 3.20
C LEU A 237 -5.90 20.37 2.66
N GLY A 238 -7.15 20.76 2.90
CA GLY A 238 -7.69 22.05 2.45
C GLY A 238 -8.43 21.94 1.11
N ASP A 239 -8.86 23.12 0.60
CA ASP A 239 -9.66 23.20 -0.62
C ASP A 239 -8.86 22.76 -1.86
N HIS A 240 -7.54 22.91 -1.81
CA HIS A 240 -6.61 22.44 -2.84
C HIS A 240 -5.42 21.72 -2.21
N PHE A 241 -5.03 20.61 -2.78
CA PHE A 241 -3.83 19.88 -2.37
C PHE A 241 -3.09 19.26 -3.56
N ASP A 242 -1.88 18.76 -3.29
CA ASP A 242 -0.93 18.46 -4.35
C ASP A 242 -1.22 17.14 -5.04
N ILE A 243 -1.33 16.03 -4.28
CA ILE A 243 -1.34 14.68 -4.83
C ILE A 243 -2.55 13.90 -4.31
N HIS A 244 -3.30 13.30 -5.25
CA HIS A 244 -4.27 12.25 -4.94
C HIS A 244 -3.91 10.97 -5.68
N GLY A 245 -3.97 9.84 -5.00
CA GLY A 245 -3.56 8.58 -5.56
C GLY A 245 -4.34 7.36 -5.13
N GLY A 246 -4.15 6.27 -5.90
CA GLY A 246 -4.75 4.97 -5.66
C GLY A 246 -4.43 3.97 -6.76
N GLY A 247 -5.10 2.83 -6.77
CA GLY A 247 -5.05 1.88 -7.87
C GLY A 247 -5.72 2.44 -9.13
N MET A 248 -5.29 1.98 -10.30
CA MET A 248 -5.90 2.44 -11.56
C MET A 248 -7.37 2.00 -11.74
N ASP A 249 -7.83 1.03 -10.98
CA ASP A 249 -9.22 0.63 -10.88
C ASP A 249 -10.11 1.72 -10.26
N LEU A 250 -9.54 2.60 -9.43
CA LEU A 250 -10.23 3.74 -8.84
C LEU A 250 -10.39 4.93 -9.81
N ILE A 251 -9.67 4.98 -10.93
CA ILE A 251 -9.81 6.06 -11.91
C ILE A 251 -11.28 6.26 -12.30
N PHE A 252 -11.99 5.16 -12.51
CA PHE A 252 -13.41 5.16 -12.79
C PHE A 252 -14.10 3.97 -12.07
N PRO A 253 -15.20 4.21 -11.33
CA PRO A 253 -15.89 5.51 -11.20
C PRO A 253 -15.34 6.44 -10.09
N HIS A 254 -14.61 5.92 -9.08
CA HIS A 254 -14.38 6.58 -7.80
C HIS A 254 -13.74 7.97 -7.91
N HIS A 255 -12.53 8.08 -8.47
CA HIS A 255 -11.82 9.37 -8.59
C HIS A 255 -12.49 10.34 -9.59
N GLU A 256 -13.15 9.81 -10.62
CA GLU A 256 -13.97 10.63 -11.51
C GLU A 256 -15.13 11.27 -10.76
N CYS A 257 -15.81 10.51 -9.89
CA CYS A 257 -16.88 11.01 -9.03
C CYS A 257 -16.36 12.05 -8.04
N GLU A 258 -15.16 11.87 -7.48
CA GLU A 258 -14.54 12.86 -6.58
C GLU A 258 -14.27 14.19 -7.28
N ILE A 259 -13.74 14.16 -8.52
CA ILE A 259 -13.56 15.36 -9.33
C ILE A 259 -14.90 16.06 -9.54
N ALA A 260 -15.93 15.31 -9.93
CA ALA A 260 -17.26 15.85 -10.16
C ALA A 260 -17.86 16.48 -8.90
N GLN A 261 -17.71 15.83 -7.75
CA GLN A 261 -18.16 16.34 -6.46
C GLN A 261 -17.44 17.63 -6.06
N ALA A 262 -16.11 17.67 -6.18
CA ALA A 262 -15.34 18.85 -5.85
C ALA A 262 -15.74 20.06 -6.73
N VAL A 263 -15.83 19.86 -8.04
CA VAL A 263 -16.24 20.90 -8.99
C VAL A 263 -17.70 21.33 -8.76
N ALA A 264 -18.60 20.37 -8.48
CA ALA A 264 -20.01 20.68 -8.21
C ALA A 264 -20.21 21.43 -6.89
N ALA A 265 -19.37 21.18 -5.89
CA ALA A 265 -19.45 21.85 -4.59
C ALA A 265 -18.77 23.23 -4.58
N GLU A 266 -17.62 23.39 -5.25
CA GLU A 266 -16.74 24.55 -5.12
C GLU A 266 -16.45 25.29 -6.44
N GLY A 267 -16.82 24.73 -7.58
CA GLY A 267 -16.56 25.31 -8.91
C GLY A 267 -15.20 24.95 -9.51
N GLU A 268 -14.32 24.30 -8.78
CA GLU A 268 -12.97 23.97 -9.24
C GLU A 268 -12.46 22.62 -8.69
N GLN A 269 -11.40 22.10 -9.34
CA GLN A 269 -10.80 20.84 -8.94
C GLN A 269 -9.94 21.01 -7.67
N MET A 270 -10.04 20.07 -6.77
CA MET A 270 -9.32 20.03 -5.50
C MET A 270 -7.87 19.57 -5.65
N VAL A 271 -7.56 18.73 -6.65
CA VAL A 271 -6.31 17.99 -6.77
C VAL A 271 -5.51 18.43 -7.97
N ARG A 272 -4.20 18.68 -7.77
CA ARG A 272 -3.27 19.06 -8.84
C ARG A 272 -2.68 17.86 -9.58
N TRP A 273 -2.32 16.79 -8.85
CA TRP A 273 -1.65 15.60 -9.38
C TRP A 273 -2.43 14.34 -9.07
N TRP A 274 -2.86 13.64 -10.11
CA TRP A 274 -3.51 12.33 -10.00
C TRP A 274 -2.49 11.25 -10.33
N VAL A 275 -2.14 10.41 -9.34
CA VAL A 275 -1.12 9.38 -9.46
C VAL A 275 -1.75 7.99 -9.26
N HIS A 276 -1.58 7.08 -10.23
CA HIS A 276 -2.20 5.76 -10.16
C HIS A 276 -1.19 4.65 -10.38
N ASN A 277 -1.20 3.65 -9.51
CA ASN A 277 -0.45 2.43 -9.72
C ASN A 277 -1.28 1.40 -10.52
N ASN A 278 -0.59 0.61 -11.34
CA ASN A 278 -1.21 -0.43 -12.14
C ASN A 278 -1.49 -1.69 -11.31
N MET A 279 -2.26 -2.62 -11.89
CA MET A 279 -2.74 -3.84 -11.25
C MET A 279 -1.64 -4.89 -11.04
N ILE A 280 -1.95 -5.89 -10.19
CA ILE A 280 -1.23 -7.16 -10.12
C ILE A 280 -2.12 -8.25 -10.73
N THR A 281 -1.52 -9.11 -11.55
CA THR A 281 -2.14 -10.31 -12.13
C THR A 281 -1.48 -11.57 -11.55
N TYR A 282 -2.13 -12.69 -11.70
CA TYR A 282 -1.60 -14.02 -11.39
C TYR A 282 -1.56 -14.85 -12.67
N ASN A 283 -0.37 -15.21 -13.13
CA ASN A 283 -0.17 -15.92 -14.39
C ASN A 283 -0.96 -15.29 -15.56
N GLY A 284 -0.87 -13.96 -15.70
CA GLY A 284 -1.54 -13.17 -16.72
C GLY A 284 -3.04 -12.96 -16.49
N GLN A 285 -3.63 -13.48 -15.42
CA GLN A 285 -5.05 -13.35 -15.11
C GLN A 285 -5.30 -12.35 -13.98
N LYS A 286 -6.40 -11.60 -14.06
CA LYS A 286 -6.84 -10.74 -12.97
C LYS A 286 -7.09 -11.58 -11.71
N MET A 287 -6.61 -11.10 -10.55
CA MET A 287 -6.94 -11.72 -9.28
C MET A 287 -8.37 -11.37 -8.86
N GLY A 288 -9.09 -12.35 -8.31
CA GLY A 288 -10.45 -12.15 -7.82
C GLY A 288 -10.92 -13.31 -6.94
N LYS A 289 -11.72 -13.00 -5.92
CA LYS A 289 -12.29 -14.01 -5.01
C LYS A 289 -13.13 -15.04 -5.76
N SER A 290 -13.90 -14.60 -6.76
CA SER A 290 -14.73 -15.47 -7.61
C SER A 290 -13.92 -16.41 -8.50
N LEU A 291 -12.64 -16.10 -8.75
CA LEU A 291 -11.72 -16.93 -9.54
C LEU A 291 -10.89 -17.88 -8.65
N GLY A 292 -11.03 -17.81 -7.33
CA GLY A 292 -10.27 -18.64 -6.39
C GLY A 292 -8.75 -18.36 -6.38
N ASN A 293 -8.32 -17.24 -6.96
CA ASN A 293 -6.91 -16.85 -7.06
C ASN A 293 -6.57 -15.56 -6.28
N ALA A 294 -7.46 -15.12 -5.38
CA ALA A 294 -7.20 -14.00 -4.48
C ALA A 294 -6.49 -14.52 -3.24
N ILE A 295 -5.17 -14.31 -3.18
CA ILE A 295 -4.31 -14.73 -2.06
C ILE A 295 -4.13 -13.53 -1.12
N THR A 296 -4.34 -13.73 0.17
CA THR A 296 -4.11 -12.71 1.20
C THR A 296 -2.62 -12.57 1.52
N LEU A 297 -2.21 -11.43 2.08
CA LEU A 297 -0.82 -11.23 2.50
C LEU A 297 -0.40 -12.20 3.61
N GLU A 298 -1.30 -12.53 4.54
CA GLU A 298 -1.05 -13.54 5.58
C GLU A 298 -0.76 -14.92 4.97
N GLU A 299 -1.51 -15.32 3.95
CA GLU A 299 -1.26 -16.58 3.24
C GLU A 299 0.08 -16.58 2.52
N PHE A 300 0.51 -15.43 1.94
CA PHE A 300 1.88 -15.31 1.40
C PHE A 300 2.94 -15.51 2.47
N PHE A 301 2.76 -14.87 3.63
CA PHE A 301 3.75 -14.93 4.71
C PHE A 301 3.82 -16.30 5.39
N THR A 302 2.69 -17.03 5.43
CA THR A 302 2.61 -18.36 6.04
C THR A 302 2.77 -19.51 5.05
N GLY A 303 2.61 -19.26 3.74
CA GLY A 303 2.58 -20.29 2.71
C GLY A 303 1.29 -21.13 2.69
N GLN A 304 0.26 -20.73 3.44
CA GLN A 304 -0.96 -21.52 3.65
C GLN A 304 -2.02 -21.28 2.56
N HIS A 305 -1.62 -21.37 1.29
CA HIS A 305 -2.55 -21.31 0.17
C HIS A 305 -2.16 -22.31 -0.91
N PRO A 306 -3.12 -23.03 -1.56
CA PRO A 306 -2.82 -24.08 -2.54
C PRO A 306 -2.02 -23.62 -3.77
N LEU A 307 -2.09 -22.33 -4.12
CA LEU A 307 -1.38 -21.75 -5.25
C LEU A 307 0.05 -21.30 -4.90
N LEU A 308 0.45 -21.34 -3.62
CA LEU A 308 1.78 -20.96 -3.17
C LEU A 308 2.68 -22.17 -3.06
N ALA A 309 3.90 -22.09 -3.60
CA ALA A 309 4.90 -23.16 -3.49
C ALA A 309 5.56 -23.18 -2.12
N GLN A 310 5.59 -22.06 -1.41
CA GLN A 310 6.24 -21.87 -0.10
C GLN A 310 5.72 -20.60 0.59
N ALA A 311 6.10 -20.39 1.84
CA ALA A 311 6.00 -19.09 2.50
C ALA A 311 7.01 -18.12 1.90
N TYR A 312 6.62 -16.84 1.77
CA TYR A 312 7.48 -15.77 1.28
C TYR A 312 7.62 -14.68 2.32
N ARG A 313 8.85 -14.24 2.57
CA ARG A 313 9.11 -13.14 3.50
C ARG A 313 8.46 -11.82 3.00
N PRO A 314 7.98 -10.97 3.90
CA PRO A 314 7.39 -9.68 3.52
C PRO A 314 8.32 -8.82 2.64
N GLU A 315 9.64 -8.83 2.93
CA GLU A 315 10.65 -8.12 2.16
C GLU A 315 10.75 -8.64 0.71
N THR A 316 10.56 -9.95 0.50
CA THR A 316 10.51 -10.57 -0.82
C THR A 316 9.31 -10.04 -1.62
N ILE A 317 8.14 -9.94 -0.99
CA ILE A 317 6.93 -9.38 -1.63
C ILE A 317 7.14 -7.91 -1.97
N ARG A 318 7.71 -7.11 -1.04
CA ARG A 318 8.03 -5.70 -1.30
C ARG A 318 9.02 -5.57 -2.46
N PHE A 319 10.09 -6.33 -2.46
CA PHE A 319 11.10 -6.30 -3.51
C PHE A 319 10.53 -6.71 -4.87
N PHE A 320 9.74 -7.78 -4.92
CA PHE A 320 9.04 -8.22 -6.13
C PHE A 320 8.19 -7.08 -6.73
N ILE A 321 7.42 -6.38 -5.90
CA ILE A 321 6.60 -5.25 -6.33
C ILE A 321 7.46 -4.11 -6.89
N LEU A 322 8.61 -3.81 -6.28
CA LEU A 322 9.50 -2.71 -6.67
C LEU A 322 10.32 -3.01 -7.93
N GLN A 323 10.43 -4.27 -8.35
CA GLN A 323 11.10 -4.65 -9.60
C GLN A 323 10.34 -4.24 -10.85
N ALA A 324 9.08 -3.82 -10.73
CA ALA A 324 8.30 -3.27 -11.83
C ALA A 324 7.97 -1.81 -11.56
N HIS A 325 8.00 -0.98 -12.61
CA HIS A 325 7.55 0.40 -12.52
C HIS A 325 6.11 0.46 -12.02
N TYR A 326 5.75 1.43 -11.15
CA TYR A 326 4.43 1.48 -10.52
C TYR A 326 3.27 1.55 -11.52
N ARG A 327 3.48 2.15 -12.71
CA ARG A 327 2.50 2.23 -13.80
C ARG A 327 2.43 0.97 -14.68
N SER A 328 3.33 0.03 -14.51
CA SER A 328 3.31 -1.25 -15.25
C SER A 328 2.54 -2.31 -14.49
N THR A 329 1.87 -3.21 -15.20
CA THR A 329 1.29 -4.41 -14.58
C THR A 329 2.40 -5.28 -13.99
N VAL A 330 2.14 -5.84 -12.82
CA VAL A 330 3.01 -6.84 -12.18
C VAL A 330 2.33 -8.19 -12.29
N ASP A 331 3.00 -9.15 -12.89
CA ASP A 331 2.48 -10.51 -12.98
C ASP A 331 3.14 -11.41 -11.95
N PHE A 332 2.35 -11.91 -11.03
CA PHE A 332 2.80 -12.79 -9.97
C PHE A 332 2.83 -14.25 -10.46
N SER A 333 3.94 -14.92 -10.16
CA SER A 333 4.06 -16.38 -10.19
C SER A 333 5.01 -16.84 -9.07
N ASN A 334 4.98 -18.13 -8.71
CA ASN A 334 5.91 -18.68 -7.73
C ASN A 334 7.37 -18.55 -8.19
N GLU A 335 7.63 -18.77 -9.47
CA GLU A 335 8.96 -18.65 -10.06
C GLU A 335 9.48 -17.22 -9.98
N ALA A 336 8.62 -16.23 -10.24
CA ALA A 336 8.99 -14.82 -10.14
C ALA A 336 9.32 -14.41 -8.70
N LEU A 337 8.52 -14.87 -7.71
CA LEU A 337 8.81 -14.63 -6.29
C LEU A 337 10.09 -15.30 -5.82
N GLN A 338 10.33 -16.56 -6.19
CA GLN A 338 11.57 -17.27 -5.86
C GLN A 338 12.80 -16.62 -6.49
N ALA A 339 12.67 -16.10 -7.72
CA ALA A 339 13.73 -15.34 -8.36
C ALA A 339 13.98 -14.01 -7.63
N SER A 340 12.92 -13.33 -7.20
CA SER A 340 13.01 -12.09 -6.42
C SER A 340 13.67 -12.33 -5.06
N GLU A 341 13.33 -13.40 -4.37
CA GLU A 341 13.95 -13.79 -3.10
C GLU A 341 15.46 -13.96 -3.23
N LYS A 342 15.91 -14.73 -4.23
CA LYS A 342 17.35 -14.90 -4.52
C LYS A 342 18.03 -13.58 -4.90
N GLY A 343 17.34 -12.71 -5.62
CA GLY A 343 17.84 -11.37 -5.96
C GLY A 343 18.03 -10.51 -4.71
N LEU A 344 17.04 -10.48 -3.84
CA LEU A 344 17.07 -9.72 -2.60
C LEU A 344 18.15 -10.22 -1.63
N GLU A 345 18.31 -11.52 -1.49
CA GLU A 345 19.39 -12.12 -0.68
C GLU A 345 20.77 -11.65 -1.12
N ARG A 346 21.02 -11.62 -2.45
CA ARG A 346 22.28 -11.10 -2.98
C ARG A 346 22.54 -9.62 -2.64
N LEU A 347 21.49 -8.79 -2.57
CA LEU A 347 21.62 -7.40 -2.14
C LEU A 347 21.89 -7.31 -0.63
N PHE A 348 21.25 -8.14 0.20
CA PHE A 348 21.51 -8.20 1.62
C PHE A 348 22.94 -8.69 1.92
N GLU A 349 23.40 -9.74 1.26
CA GLU A 349 24.80 -10.19 1.36
C GLU A 349 25.79 -9.08 0.98
N ALA A 350 25.49 -8.33 -0.07
CA ALA A 350 26.33 -7.19 -0.47
C ALA A 350 26.35 -6.10 0.59
N ALA A 351 25.21 -5.79 1.22
CA ALA A 351 25.14 -4.84 2.33
C ALA A 351 25.98 -5.29 3.53
N GLU A 352 25.91 -6.57 3.90
CA GLU A 352 26.71 -7.14 4.99
C GLU A 352 28.22 -7.10 4.71
N ARG A 353 28.61 -7.41 3.45
CA ARG A 353 30.01 -7.30 3.01
C ARG A 353 30.49 -5.86 3.04
N LEU A 354 29.67 -4.92 2.51
CA LEU A 354 29.97 -3.49 2.50
C LEU A 354 30.22 -2.93 3.91
N ALA A 355 29.44 -3.37 4.90
CA ALA A 355 29.62 -2.95 6.31
C ALA A 355 30.96 -3.43 6.92
N LYS A 356 31.57 -4.49 6.36
CA LYS A 356 32.83 -5.09 6.85
C LYS A 356 34.05 -4.63 6.03
N LEU A 357 33.86 -3.89 4.94
CA LEU A 357 34.99 -3.40 4.13
C LEU A 357 35.81 -2.39 4.90
N THR A 358 37.12 -2.43 4.71
CA THR A 358 38.08 -1.46 5.22
C THR A 358 38.64 -0.65 4.06
N PRO A 359 38.83 0.66 4.22
CA PRO A 359 39.43 1.49 3.18
C PRO A 359 40.89 1.13 2.95
N SER A 360 41.40 1.41 1.76
CA SER A 360 42.83 1.36 1.44
C SER A 360 43.51 2.72 1.69
N ASP A 361 44.81 2.70 1.93
CA ASP A 361 45.63 3.93 2.06
C ASP A 361 45.85 4.63 0.71
N GLY A 362 45.48 4.00 -0.40
CA GLY A 362 45.67 4.51 -1.77
C GLY A 362 44.35 4.96 -2.43
N PRO A 363 44.43 5.46 -3.66
CA PRO A 363 43.24 5.83 -4.44
C PRO A 363 42.40 4.59 -4.76
N SER A 364 41.10 4.83 -4.98
CA SER A 364 40.20 3.80 -5.47
C SER A 364 40.59 3.30 -6.85
N THR A 365 40.51 1.98 -7.07
CA THR A 365 40.79 1.35 -8.37
C THR A 365 39.52 1.12 -9.19
N ILE A 366 38.35 1.36 -8.61
CA ILE A 366 37.04 1.32 -9.29
C ILE A 366 36.27 2.59 -8.95
N ASP A 367 35.42 3.02 -9.87
CA ASP A 367 34.53 4.19 -9.66
C ASP A 367 33.22 3.73 -9.06
N VAL A 368 32.90 4.26 -7.89
CA VAL A 368 31.63 4.08 -7.16
C VAL A 368 30.90 5.41 -6.93
N SER A 369 31.47 6.53 -7.38
CA SER A 369 31.00 7.89 -7.10
C SER A 369 29.64 8.20 -7.73
N THR A 370 29.24 7.47 -8.79
CA THR A 370 28.05 7.76 -9.57
C THR A 370 26.78 7.08 -9.03
N LEU A 371 26.87 6.18 -8.05
CA LEU A 371 25.72 5.41 -7.56
C LEU A 371 24.57 6.33 -7.09
N ARG A 372 24.87 7.29 -6.23
CA ARG A 372 23.87 8.22 -5.69
C ARG A 372 23.18 9.00 -6.81
N THR A 373 23.96 9.63 -7.67
CA THR A 373 23.42 10.45 -8.76
C THR A 373 22.55 9.62 -9.71
N ARG A 374 22.99 8.43 -10.12
CA ARG A 374 22.21 7.53 -10.99
C ARG A 374 20.90 7.07 -10.34
N CYS A 375 20.91 6.78 -9.04
CA CYS A 375 19.70 6.40 -8.32
C CYS A 375 18.75 7.59 -8.13
N GLU A 376 19.27 8.80 -7.86
CA GLU A 376 18.48 10.04 -7.79
C GLU A 376 17.84 10.36 -9.15
N GLU A 377 18.59 10.25 -10.25
CA GLU A 377 18.06 10.41 -11.61
C GLU A 377 16.91 9.46 -11.90
N ALA A 378 17.06 8.19 -11.54
CA ALA A 378 16.02 7.20 -11.72
C ALA A 378 14.78 7.49 -10.87
N MET A 379 14.95 7.91 -9.62
CA MET A 379 13.83 8.26 -8.76
C MET A 379 13.14 9.55 -9.23
N CYS A 380 13.90 10.52 -9.70
CA CYS A 380 13.37 11.76 -10.26
C CYS A 380 12.64 11.55 -11.59
N ASP A 381 12.87 10.47 -12.31
CA ASP A 381 12.13 10.09 -13.51
C ASP A 381 10.94 9.16 -13.16
N ASP A 382 9.93 9.74 -12.52
CA ASP A 382 8.64 9.09 -12.27
C ASP A 382 8.78 7.85 -11.35
N MET A 383 9.61 7.96 -10.30
CA MET A 383 9.83 6.91 -9.30
C MET A 383 10.26 5.56 -9.93
N ASN A 384 11.26 5.57 -10.78
CA ASN A 384 11.70 4.39 -11.53
C ASN A 384 12.50 3.41 -10.65
N THR A 385 11.84 2.75 -9.71
CA THR A 385 12.44 1.79 -8.77
C THR A 385 13.16 0.62 -9.45
N PRO A 386 12.70 0.05 -10.60
CA PRO A 386 13.47 -1.00 -11.29
C PRO A 386 14.87 -0.55 -11.71
N ILE A 387 15.02 0.70 -12.14
CA ILE A 387 16.33 1.24 -12.52
C ILE A 387 17.21 1.44 -11.28
N VAL A 388 16.63 1.94 -10.17
CA VAL A 388 17.36 2.02 -8.87
C VAL A 388 17.87 0.64 -8.46
N ILE A 389 17.03 -0.39 -8.52
CA ILE A 389 17.41 -1.77 -8.19
C ILE A 389 18.53 -2.26 -9.11
N SER A 390 18.50 -1.95 -10.41
CA SER A 390 19.59 -2.27 -11.33
C SER A 390 20.92 -1.64 -10.90
N HIS A 391 20.90 -0.36 -10.48
CA HIS A 391 22.09 0.33 -10.00
C HIS A 391 22.60 -0.24 -8.67
N LEU A 392 21.70 -0.69 -7.77
CA LEU A 392 22.11 -1.40 -6.56
C LEU A 392 22.78 -2.75 -6.86
N PHE A 393 22.34 -3.48 -7.89
CA PHE A 393 23.03 -4.70 -8.33
C PHE A 393 24.40 -4.42 -8.92
N ASP A 394 24.58 -3.32 -9.66
CA ASP A 394 25.90 -2.90 -10.14
C ASP A 394 26.82 -2.55 -8.96
N ALA A 395 26.31 -1.84 -7.97
CA ALA A 395 27.05 -1.56 -6.73
C ALA A 395 27.39 -2.86 -5.97
N ALA A 396 26.49 -3.83 -5.88
CA ALA A 396 26.77 -5.13 -5.27
C ALA A 396 27.91 -5.89 -5.97
N LYS A 397 28.03 -5.80 -7.29
CA LYS A 397 29.20 -6.36 -8.04
C LYS A 397 30.49 -5.65 -7.64
N ALA A 398 30.48 -4.31 -7.54
CA ALA A 398 31.62 -3.53 -7.11
C ALA A 398 32.04 -3.90 -5.68
N ILE A 399 31.09 -3.98 -4.75
CA ILE A 399 31.29 -4.39 -3.35
C ILE A 399 31.97 -5.77 -3.30
N ASN A 400 31.47 -6.75 -4.06
CA ASN A 400 32.04 -8.09 -4.12
C ASN A 400 33.45 -8.09 -4.68
N THR A 401 33.73 -7.25 -5.69
CA THR A 401 35.07 -7.11 -6.27
C THR A 401 36.10 -6.58 -5.25
N VAL A 402 35.69 -5.61 -4.43
CA VAL A 402 36.52 -5.08 -3.33
C VAL A 402 36.70 -6.11 -2.22
N HIS A 403 35.61 -6.77 -1.82
CA HIS A 403 35.62 -7.81 -0.79
C HIS A 403 36.58 -8.98 -1.15
N ASP A 404 36.61 -9.36 -2.43
CA ASP A 404 37.49 -10.41 -2.94
C ASP A 404 38.97 -9.95 -3.10
N GLY A 405 39.29 -8.71 -2.73
CA GLY A 405 40.66 -8.15 -2.84
C GLY A 405 41.10 -7.85 -4.28
N ARG A 406 40.16 -7.82 -5.24
CA ARG A 406 40.45 -7.54 -6.65
C ARG A 406 40.40 -6.05 -7.01
N ALA A 407 39.87 -5.23 -6.09
CA ALA A 407 39.84 -3.78 -6.19
C ALA A 407 39.97 -3.16 -4.79
N THR A 408 40.24 -1.86 -4.75
CA THR A 408 40.39 -1.08 -3.51
C THR A 408 39.53 0.17 -3.57
N LEU A 409 39.09 0.65 -2.40
CA LEU A 409 38.39 1.92 -2.23
C LEU A 409 39.14 2.80 -1.24
N SER A 410 39.24 4.09 -1.54
CA SER A 410 39.65 5.11 -0.60
C SER A 410 38.63 5.24 0.55
N ALA A 411 39.01 5.89 1.63
CA ALA A 411 38.11 6.13 2.77
C ALA A 411 36.86 6.93 2.36
N ASP A 412 37.03 7.96 1.52
CA ASP A 412 35.93 8.82 1.07
C ASP A 412 34.96 8.05 0.13
N ASP A 413 35.50 7.29 -0.82
CA ASP A 413 34.66 6.52 -1.74
C ASP A 413 33.91 5.37 -1.02
N LEU A 414 34.55 4.72 -0.05
CA LEU A 414 33.90 3.71 0.76
C LEU A 414 32.74 4.31 1.59
N ALA A 415 32.97 5.46 2.22
CA ALA A 415 31.95 6.17 3.00
C ALA A 415 30.78 6.62 2.12
N GLU A 416 31.06 7.15 0.92
CA GLU A 416 30.00 7.53 -0.04
C GLU A 416 29.23 6.31 -0.55
N LEU A 417 29.89 5.20 -0.88
CA LEU A 417 29.23 3.97 -1.28
C LEU A 417 28.33 3.42 -0.17
N GLN A 418 28.81 3.38 1.07
CA GLN A 418 28.03 2.96 2.24
C GLN A 418 26.80 3.84 2.44
N SER A 419 26.98 5.16 2.37
CA SER A 419 25.90 6.14 2.52
C SER A 419 24.87 6.03 1.40
N ALA A 420 25.30 5.94 0.14
CA ALA A 420 24.40 5.85 -0.99
C ALA A 420 23.64 4.51 -1.04
N PHE A 421 24.33 3.39 -0.80
CA PHE A 421 23.72 2.06 -0.80
C PHE A 421 22.66 1.95 0.29
N ARG A 422 22.96 2.39 1.52
CA ARG A 422 22.01 2.43 2.62
C ARG A 422 20.82 3.33 2.32
N LEU A 423 21.05 4.55 1.82
CA LEU A 423 19.99 5.50 1.49
C LEU A 423 18.95 4.85 0.56
N PHE A 424 19.40 4.27 -0.55
CA PHE A 424 18.46 3.72 -1.53
C PHE A 424 17.88 2.37 -1.09
N MET A 425 18.68 1.49 -0.48
CA MET A 425 18.21 0.19 -0.03
C MET A 425 17.22 0.32 1.14
N ASP A 426 17.64 1.00 2.22
CA ASP A 426 16.93 1.00 3.48
C ASP A 426 15.90 2.12 3.58
N ASP A 427 16.28 3.37 3.20
CA ASP A 427 15.47 4.54 3.49
C ASP A 427 14.46 4.81 2.38
N ILE A 428 14.84 4.69 1.10
CA ILE A 428 13.98 4.95 -0.05
C ILE A 428 13.18 3.69 -0.44
N LEU A 429 13.85 2.58 -0.78
CA LEU A 429 13.15 1.36 -1.16
C LEU A 429 12.56 0.60 0.03
N GLY A 430 12.97 0.90 1.26
CA GLY A 430 12.48 0.25 2.47
C GLY A 430 12.80 -1.24 2.55
N LEU A 431 13.86 -1.68 1.87
CA LEU A 431 14.34 -3.05 1.83
C LEU A 431 15.34 -3.26 2.96
N ARG A 432 14.84 -3.54 4.14
CA ARG A 432 15.69 -3.86 5.30
C ARG A 432 15.73 -5.37 5.44
N SER A 433 16.93 -5.94 5.58
CA SER A 433 17.03 -7.27 6.14
C SER A 433 16.27 -7.24 7.46
N ALA A 434 15.38 -8.20 7.67
CA ALA A 434 14.89 -8.42 9.02
C ALA A 434 16.16 -8.52 9.89
N ALA A 435 16.49 -7.42 10.58
CA ALA A 435 17.54 -7.50 11.58
C ALA A 435 17.21 -8.72 12.42
N PRO A 436 18.20 -9.48 12.88
CA PRO A 436 17.93 -10.45 13.94
C PRO A 436 17.14 -9.63 14.96
N SER A 437 15.83 -9.91 14.97
CA SER A 437 14.78 -9.20 15.65
C SER A 437 15.29 -8.68 16.98
N ASP A 438 14.82 -7.51 17.34
CA ASP A 438 14.84 -6.89 18.65
C ASP A 438 15.53 -7.71 19.76
N GLU A 439 16.25 -7.03 20.68
CA GLU A 439 16.80 -7.62 21.90
C GLU A 439 15.88 -8.68 22.54
N LYS A 440 14.56 -8.56 22.31
CA LYS A 440 13.55 -9.53 22.72
C LYS A 440 13.62 -10.88 21.98
N ASP A 441 13.79 -10.87 20.66
CA ASP A 441 13.88 -12.14 19.88
C ASP A 441 15.25 -12.79 20.05
N GLU A 442 16.30 -12.01 20.27
CA GLU A 442 17.60 -12.57 20.63
C GLU A 442 17.56 -13.11 22.06
N ALA A 443 16.95 -12.40 23.01
CA ALA A 443 16.70 -12.89 24.36
C ALA A 443 15.83 -14.15 24.36
N TYR A 444 14.80 -14.17 23.51
CA TYR A 444 13.92 -15.34 23.32
C TYR A 444 14.66 -16.55 22.72
N ARG A 445 15.46 -16.37 21.67
CA ARG A 445 16.31 -17.43 21.10
C ARG A 445 17.29 -17.97 22.13
N ARG A 446 18.00 -17.07 22.83
CA ARG A 446 18.92 -17.45 23.91
C ARG A 446 18.23 -18.23 25.04
N ALA A 447 16.99 -17.85 25.37
CA ALA A 447 16.20 -18.57 26.38
C ALA A 447 15.84 -20.01 25.92
N VAL A 448 15.45 -20.16 24.64
CA VAL A 448 15.17 -21.50 24.07
C VAL A 448 16.46 -22.32 23.98
N ASP A 449 17.55 -21.75 23.53
CA ASP A 449 18.85 -22.42 23.44
C ASP A 449 19.37 -22.82 24.82
N LEU A 450 19.14 -22.00 25.85
CA LEU A 450 19.44 -22.35 27.23
C LEU A 450 18.61 -23.56 27.68
N LEU A 451 17.32 -23.60 27.41
CA LEU A 451 16.46 -24.76 27.73
C LEU A 451 16.92 -26.03 27.02
N LEU A 452 17.33 -25.93 25.76
CA LEU A 452 17.87 -27.07 24.99
C LEU A 452 19.23 -27.52 25.54
N SER A 453 20.07 -26.60 25.99
CA SER A 453 21.32 -26.91 26.68
C SER A 453 21.08 -27.64 27.98
N ILE A 454 20.14 -27.19 28.82
CA ILE A 454 19.72 -27.89 30.05
C ILE A 454 19.18 -29.29 29.75
N ARG A 455 18.37 -29.42 28.70
CA ARG A 455 17.86 -30.70 28.22
C ARG A 455 19.00 -31.66 27.82
N GLN A 456 20.00 -31.15 27.12
CA GLN A 456 21.16 -31.95 26.72
C GLN A 456 21.98 -32.42 27.92
N GLN A 457 22.16 -31.55 28.90
CA GLN A 457 22.84 -31.90 30.15
C GLN A 457 22.07 -32.93 30.96
N ALA A 458 20.74 -32.82 31.02
CA ALA A 458 19.86 -33.82 31.63
C ALA A 458 20.02 -35.21 30.96
N LYS A 459 20.07 -35.28 29.63
CA LYS A 459 20.34 -36.50 28.87
C LYS A 459 21.70 -37.12 29.24
N GLN A 460 22.76 -36.30 29.31
CA GLN A 460 24.10 -36.75 29.69
C GLN A 460 24.12 -37.34 31.12
N ASN A 461 23.35 -36.74 32.02
CA ASN A 461 23.20 -37.20 33.41
C ASN A 461 22.18 -38.34 33.58
N LYS A 462 21.59 -38.84 32.47
CA LYS A 462 20.54 -39.88 32.46
C LYS A 462 19.25 -39.46 33.19
N ASP A 463 19.03 -38.15 33.37
CA ASP A 463 17.78 -37.59 33.86
C ASP A 463 16.78 -37.43 32.71
N TRP A 464 16.17 -38.56 32.38
CA TRP A 464 15.19 -38.64 31.28
C TRP A 464 13.92 -37.85 31.59
N ALA A 465 13.54 -37.75 32.86
CA ALA A 465 12.34 -37.05 33.30
C ALA A 465 12.43 -35.53 32.95
N THR A 466 13.54 -34.90 33.31
CA THR A 466 13.78 -33.47 32.98
C THR A 466 13.93 -33.27 31.49
N SER A 467 14.63 -34.15 30.77
CA SER A 467 14.80 -34.06 29.32
C SER A 467 13.46 -34.14 28.56
N ASP A 468 12.58 -35.08 28.93
CA ASP A 468 11.29 -35.25 28.29
C ASP A 468 10.31 -34.13 28.66
N ARG A 469 10.35 -33.63 29.88
CA ARG A 469 9.57 -32.50 30.32
C ARG A 469 9.87 -31.28 29.48
N ILE A 470 11.13 -30.89 29.30
CA ILE A 470 11.51 -29.71 28.49
C ILE A 470 11.04 -29.88 27.05
N ARG A 471 11.21 -31.03 26.43
CA ARG A 471 10.74 -31.30 25.08
C ARG A 471 9.21 -31.13 24.96
N ASN A 472 8.47 -31.73 25.89
CA ASN A 472 7.01 -31.71 25.85
C ASN A 472 6.44 -30.30 26.08
N GLU A 473 7.02 -29.53 27.01
CA GLU A 473 6.65 -28.15 27.30
C GLU A 473 6.94 -27.25 26.05
N LEU A 474 8.12 -27.39 25.42
CA LEU A 474 8.43 -26.66 24.19
C LEU A 474 7.48 -27.04 23.05
N SER A 475 7.15 -28.36 22.91
CA SER A 475 6.18 -28.80 21.90
C SER A 475 4.77 -28.28 22.16
N ALA A 476 4.35 -28.15 23.42
CA ALA A 476 3.06 -27.58 23.81
C ALA A 476 2.99 -26.05 23.47
N LEU A 477 4.14 -25.36 23.44
CA LEU A 477 4.27 -23.99 23.04
C LEU A 477 4.44 -23.78 21.51
N GLY A 478 4.37 -24.87 20.73
CA GLY A 478 4.45 -24.83 19.26
C GLY A 478 5.85 -25.08 18.67
N PHE A 479 6.87 -25.33 19.52
CA PHE A 479 8.24 -25.61 19.01
C PHE A 479 8.39 -27.02 18.49
N VAL A 480 9.04 -27.16 17.35
CA VAL A 480 9.50 -28.43 16.81
C VAL A 480 10.99 -28.60 17.17
N VAL A 481 11.31 -29.53 18.07
CA VAL A 481 12.69 -29.83 18.49
C VAL A 481 13.18 -31.09 17.80
N LYS A 482 14.29 -31.02 17.05
CA LYS A 482 14.95 -32.14 16.39
C LYS A 482 16.32 -32.40 17.04
N ASP A 483 16.57 -33.63 17.48
CA ASP A 483 17.89 -34.03 17.94
C ASP A 483 18.83 -34.27 16.74
N THR A 484 19.99 -33.66 16.76
CA THR A 484 21.06 -33.84 15.78
C THR A 484 22.29 -34.48 16.42
N LYS A 485 23.29 -34.85 15.62
CA LYS A 485 24.54 -35.42 16.14
C LYS A 485 25.34 -34.43 16.99
N ASP A 486 25.19 -33.14 16.73
CA ASP A 486 25.95 -32.08 17.37
C ASP A 486 25.13 -31.30 18.42
N GLY A 487 23.87 -31.70 18.68
CA GLY A 487 23.01 -31.03 19.66
C GLY A 487 21.51 -31.19 19.37
N ALA A 488 20.74 -30.13 19.54
CA ALA A 488 19.33 -30.06 19.18
C ALA A 488 19.07 -28.79 18.36
N GLU A 489 18.34 -28.93 17.26
CA GLU A 489 17.82 -27.82 16.45
C GLU A 489 16.34 -27.60 16.73
N TRP A 490 15.88 -26.38 16.59
CA TRP A 490 14.49 -26.06 16.81
C TRP A 490 13.94 -25.08 15.75
N SER A 491 12.64 -25.16 15.54
CA SER A 491 11.85 -24.22 14.73
C SER A 491 10.49 -23.98 15.40
N LEU A 492 9.85 -22.89 15.07
CA LEU A 492 8.50 -22.54 15.52
C LEU A 492 7.52 -22.92 14.43
#